data_908b1660636288bd5ad23c426a26e8e2
#
_entry.id   908b1660636288bd5ad23c426a26e8e2
#
_cell.length_a   1.000
_cell.length_b   1.000
_cell.length_c   1.000
_cell.angle_alpha   90.00
_cell.angle_beta   90.00
_cell.angle_gamma   90.00
#
_symmetry.space_group_name_H-M   'P 1'
#
loop_
_entity.id
_entity.type
_entity.pdbx_description
1 polymer ?
#
loop_
_entity_poly.entity_id
_entity_poly.type
_entity_poly.pdbx_seq_one_letter_code
_entity_poly.pdbx_strand_id
1 'polypeptide(L)'
;MDYKEKKWFSGVRRNVNLVGFSLSMYGQRKYLEKLYDTKPVTALLVPNNGEIFRKFCLEETKVFNSISLRNLEENPKIILSFVDLDYANFKEVYCLVNLMKSSIKENDFQSASVLLKFIGQKMELHGAYFRILVSLGMMMMDLNPDKFKEELRLHDEWRNSLIEDDVEKAIQSYIEFIFNDLNSEDILKYLTFYELIQNLNNPGNVREIIETRKKGFIFYSGEDFFGVKDKEDFVREMEKYFSELDKIEFSDEFVGRVTYASDEVINGEVVLVKSKEELKGNYEGKILVAIQTTPHFVPYLNGVKAIITDEGGVTSHAAIISREFKIPAIVGTQIATKVLKNGDIVEITFKDGKVKKIK
;
A
#
# COMPACT_ATOMS: atom_id res chain seq x y z
N MET A 1 -9.38 -20.57 -12.51
CA MET A 1 -9.13 -19.23 -11.96
C MET A 1 -10.27 -18.33 -12.41
N ASP A 2 -11.18 -18.08 -11.50
CA ASP A 2 -12.47 -17.42 -11.83
C ASP A 2 -12.46 -15.93 -11.47
N TYR A 3 -11.50 -15.20 -12.03
CA TYR A 3 -11.33 -13.78 -11.76
C TYR A 3 -12.44 -12.91 -12.38
N LYS A 4 -13.15 -13.40 -13.40
CA LYS A 4 -14.21 -12.64 -14.09
C LYS A 4 -15.52 -12.60 -13.29
N GLU A 5 -15.74 -13.58 -12.43
CA GLU A 5 -16.91 -13.60 -11.55
C GLU A 5 -16.75 -12.77 -10.27
N LYS A 6 -15.51 -12.39 -9.94
CA LYS A 6 -15.21 -11.56 -8.75
C LYS A 6 -15.37 -10.08 -9.06
N LYS A 7 -15.96 -9.34 -8.12
CA LYS A 7 -15.92 -7.88 -8.15
C LYS A 7 -14.62 -7.38 -7.55
N TRP A 8 -13.94 -6.50 -8.26
CA TRP A 8 -12.63 -6.00 -7.90
C TRP A 8 -12.66 -4.53 -7.53
N PHE A 9 -11.82 -4.12 -6.60
CA PHE A 9 -11.49 -2.72 -6.38
C PHE A 9 -9.98 -2.53 -6.43
N SER A 10 -9.56 -1.34 -6.85
CA SER A 10 -8.15 -0.97 -6.88
C SER A 10 -7.68 -0.62 -5.49
N GLY A 11 -6.59 -1.27 -5.05
CA GLY A 11 -5.84 -0.84 -3.89
C GLY A 11 -4.99 0.40 -4.21
N VAL A 12 -4.27 0.87 -3.19
CA VAL A 12 -3.36 2.02 -3.33
C VAL A 12 -2.33 1.75 -4.42
N ARG A 13 -2.15 2.72 -5.32
CA ARG A 13 -1.09 2.69 -6.33
C ARG A 13 0.24 2.95 -5.65
N ARG A 14 1.12 1.99 -5.64
CA ARG A 14 2.50 2.15 -5.19
C ARG A 14 3.41 1.56 -6.24
N ASN A 15 4.66 1.99 -6.23
CA ASN A 15 5.72 1.23 -6.87
C ASN A 15 5.84 -0.09 -6.11
N VAL A 16 5.05 -1.08 -6.52
CA VAL A 16 4.95 -2.36 -5.80
C VAL A 16 6.07 -3.24 -6.31
N ASN A 17 7.02 -3.57 -5.45
CA ASN A 17 7.93 -4.66 -5.73
C ASN A 17 7.26 -6.01 -5.45
N LEU A 18 7.53 -6.98 -6.31
CA LEU A 18 6.92 -8.31 -6.21
C LEU A 18 7.46 -9.09 -5.00
N VAL A 19 8.73 -8.85 -4.62
CA VAL A 19 9.35 -9.47 -3.44
C VAL A 19 8.55 -9.14 -2.17
N GLY A 20 8.35 -7.86 -1.88
CA GLY A 20 7.63 -7.42 -0.68
C GLY A 20 6.14 -7.78 -0.72
N PHE A 21 5.48 -7.62 -1.88
CA PHE A 21 4.06 -7.96 -2.00
C PHE A 21 3.82 -9.46 -1.81
N SER A 22 4.66 -10.31 -2.38
CA SER A 22 4.52 -11.75 -2.22
C SER A 22 4.68 -12.19 -0.76
N LEU A 23 5.61 -11.59 -0.01
CA LEU A 23 5.77 -11.85 1.43
C LEU A 23 4.49 -11.52 2.20
N SER A 24 3.92 -10.35 1.96
CA SER A 24 2.67 -9.95 2.62
C SER A 24 1.52 -10.91 2.30
N MET A 25 1.37 -11.33 1.03
CA MET A 25 0.31 -12.25 0.63
C MET A 25 0.52 -13.68 1.16
N TYR A 26 1.77 -14.14 1.22
CA TYR A 26 2.12 -15.40 1.87
C TYR A 26 1.74 -15.40 3.34
N GLY A 27 2.07 -14.32 4.06
CA GLY A 27 1.76 -14.16 5.46
C GLY A 27 0.26 -14.17 5.74
N GLN A 28 -0.52 -13.44 4.94
CA GLN A 28 -1.98 -13.46 5.05
C GLN A 28 -2.53 -14.89 4.85
N ARG A 29 -2.08 -15.60 3.82
CA ARG A 29 -2.51 -16.96 3.55
C ARG A 29 -2.16 -17.96 4.67
N LYS A 30 -0.99 -17.78 5.30
CA LYS A 30 -0.45 -18.70 6.30
C LYS A 30 -1.00 -18.47 7.71
N TYR A 31 -1.31 -17.23 8.06
CA TYR A 31 -1.55 -16.83 9.45
C TYR A 31 -2.96 -16.29 9.72
N LEU A 32 -3.69 -15.72 8.74
CA LEU A 32 -4.98 -15.07 9.02
C LEU A 32 -6.02 -16.00 9.62
N GLU A 33 -6.14 -17.22 9.09
CA GLU A 33 -7.09 -18.20 9.63
C GLU A 33 -6.79 -18.53 11.10
N LYS A 34 -5.51 -18.62 11.45
CA LYS A 34 -5.08 -18.93 12.82
C LYS A 34 -5.16 -17.76 13.78
N LEU A 35 -4.88 -16.55 13.29
CA LEU A 35 -4.82 -15.34 14.12
C LEU A 35 -6.18 -14.63 14.23
N TYR A 36 -7.04 -14.78 13.24
CA TYR A 36 -8.21 -13.92 13.07
C TYR A 36 -9.46 -14.67 12.59
N ASP A 37 -9.41 -15.99 12.57
CA ASP A 37 -10.52 -16.86 12.14
C ASP A 37 -11.14 -16.44 10.79
N THR A 38 -10.29 -16.09 9.82
CA THR A 38 -10.73 -15.64 8.51
C THR A 38 -9.77 -16.07 7.39
N LYS A 39 -10.32 -16.24 6.21
CA LYS A 39 -9.53 -16.51 5.01
C LYS A 39 -8.84 -15.25 4.48
N PRO A 40 -7.70 -15.40 3.79
CA PRO A 40 -7.06 -14.29 3.10
C PRO A 40 -7.96 -13.76 1.98
N VAL A 41 -7.90 -12.45 1.76
CA VAL A 41 -8.60 -11.80 0.64
C VAL A 41 -7.85 -12.10 -0.65
N THR A 42 -8.57 -12.53 -1.69
CA THR A 42 -8.00 -12.72 -3.02
C THR A 42 -7.46 -11.39 -3.56
N ALA A 43 -6.21 -11.41 -3.98
CA ALA A 43 -5.50 -10.24 -4.48
C ALA A 43 -4.77 -10.52 -5.80
N LEU A 44 -4.63 -9.48 -6.61
CA LEU A 44 -3.91 -9.50 -7.87
C LEU A 44 -2.92 -8.34 -7.94
N LEU A 45 -1.76 -8.58 -8.55
CA LEU A 45 -0.94 -7.54 -9.16
C LEU A 45 -1.11 -7.64 -10.67
N VAL A 46 -1.56 -6.57 -11.28
CA VAL A 46 -1.83 -6.50 -12.72
C VAL A 46 -1.05 -5.33 -13.31
N PRO A 47 -0.18 -5.55 -14.30
CA PRO A 47 0.43 -4.45 -15.02
C PRO A 47 -0.63 -3.72 -15.85
N ASN A 48 -0.52 -2.39 -15.89
CA ASN A 48 -1.37 -1.55 -16.72
C ASN A 48 -0.58 -0.29 -17.11
N ASN A 49 -0.33 -0.08 -18.39
CA ASN A 49 0.41 1.07 -18.93
C ASN A 49 1.77 1.33 -18.26
N GLY A 50 2.53 0.26 -17.96
CA GLY A 50 3.86 0.35 -17.33
C GLY A 50 3.85 0.45 -15.80
N GLU A 51 2.69 0.63 -15.19
CA GLU A 51 2.51 0.60 -13.73
C GLU A 51 1.94 -0.75 -13.29
N ILE A 52 2.11 -1.08 -12.02
CA ILE A 52 1.56 -2.31 -11.42
C ILE A 52 0.44 -1.92 -10.47
N PHE A 53 -0.75 -2.45 -10.71
CA PHE A 53 -1.95 -2.19 -9.90
C PHE A 53 -2.24 -3.37 -8.98
N ARG A 54 -2.60 -3.04 -7.74
CA ARG A 54 -3.17 -4.02 -6.81
C ARG A 54 -4.69 -4.04 -6.96
N LYS A 55 -5.24 -5.23 -7.13
CA LYS A 55 -6.68 -5.48 -7.14
C LYS A 55 -7.02 -6.44 -6.01
N PHE A 56 -8.10 -6.16 -5.30
CA PHE A 56 -8.62 -7.00 -4.23
C PHE A 56 -10.06 -7.39 -4.51
N CYS A 57 -10.44 -8.61 -4.12
CA CYS A 57 -11.83 -9.05 -4.21
C CYS A 57 -12.70 -8.26 -3.21
N LEU A 58 -13.73 -7.58 -3.73
CA LEU A 58 -14.59 -6.70 -2.95
C LEU A 58 -15.43 -7.47 -1.92
N GLU A 59 -16.03 -8.59 -2.33
CA GLU A 59 -16.88 -9.40 -1.48
C GLU A 59 -16.10 -10.00 -0.30
N GLU A 60 -14.94 -10.57 -0.58
CA GLU A 60 -14.07 -11.15 0.46
C GLU A 60 -13.54 -10.05 1.42
N THR A 61 -13.26 -8.86 0.91
CA THR A 61 -12.88 -7.72 1.74
C THR A 61 -14.03 -7.29 2.66
N LYS A 62 -15.28 -7.29 2.18
CA LYS A 62 -16.45 -7.00 3.02
C LYS A 62 -16.63 -8.02 4.13
N VAL A 63 -16.45 -9.32 3.81
CA VAL A 63 -16.49 -10.40 4.81
C VAL A 63 -15.40 -10.18 5.87
N PHE A 64 -14.17 -9.91 5.45
CA PHE A 64 -13.06 -9.63 6.35
C PHE A 64 -13.36 -8.45 7.28
N ASN A 65 -13.88 -7.36 6.74
CA ASN A 65 -14.25 -6.17 7.51
C ASN A 65 -15.40 -6.44 8.49
N SER A 66 -16.36 -7.29 8.12
CA SER A 66 -17.45 -7.70 9.03
C SER A 66 -16.93 -8.49 10.24
N ILE A 67 -15.92 -9.34 10.03
CA ILE A 67 -15.24 -10.05 11.13
C ILE A 67 -14.49 -9.06 12.02
N SER A 68 -13.80 -8.09 11.44
CA SER A 68 -13.12 -7.04 12.18
C SER A 68 -14.08 -6.20 13.02
N LEU A 69 -15.25 -5.89 12.46
CA LEU A 69 -16.31 -5.18 13.18
C LEU A 69 -16.81 -5.98 14.41
N ARG A 70 -17.15 -7.26 14.20
CA ARG A 70 -17.56 -8.16 15.29
C ARG A 70 -16.49 -8.23 16.39
N ASN A 71 -15.24 -8.41 16.01
CA ASN A 71 -14.14 -8.51 16.98
C ASN A 71 -13.95 -7.20 17.77
N LEU A 72 -14.18 -6.03 17.17
CA LEU A 72 -14.16 -4.74 17.87
C LEU A 72 -15.35 -4.57 18.81
N GLU A 73 -16.53 -5.08 18.45
CA GLU A 73 -17.72 -5.04 19.32
C GLU A 73 -17.53 -5.93 20.56
N GLU A 74 -16.94 -7.13 20.38
CA GLU A 74 -16.66 -8.07 21.46
C GLU A 74 -15.48 -7.62 22.35
N ASN A 75 -14.43 -7.06 21.74
CA ASN A 75 -13.24 -6.57 22.42
C ASN A 75 -12.70 -5.29 21.77
N PRO A 76 -13.15 -4.11 22.23
CA PRO A 76 -12.69 -2.83 21.70
C PRO A 76 -11.16 -2.61 21.73
N LYS A 77 -10.48 -3.28 22.65
CA LYS A 77 -9.02 -3.17 22.81
C LYS A 77 -8.22 -4.20 22.01
N ILE A 78 -8.85 -5.03 21.20
CA ILE A 78 -8.18 -6.09 20.41
C ILE A 78 -7.05 -5.53 19.53
N ILE A 79 -7.21 -4.30 19.02
CA ILE A 79 -6.21 -3.64 18.19
C ILE A 79 -4.88 -3.45 18.93
N LEU A 80 -4.90 -3.14 20.21
CA LEU A 80 -3.71 -2.91 21.04
C LEU A 80 -2.85 -4.18 21.09
N SER A 81 -3.49 -5.33 21.24
CA SER A 81 -2.78 -6.63 21.25
C SER A 81 -2.06 -6.89 19.92
N PHE A 82 -2.69 -6.57 18.79
CA PHE A 82 -2.04 -6.74 17.49
C PHE A 82 -0.95 -5.71 17.23
N VAL A 83 -1.11 -4.47 17.69
CA VAL A 83 -0.05 -3.43 17.66
C VAL A 83 1.16 -3.89 18.45
N ASP A 84 0.99 -4.37 19.67
CA ASP A 84 2.09 -4.85 20.53
C ASP A 84 2.81 -6.05 19.92
N LEU A 85 2.05 -7.00 19.35
CA LEU A 85 2.62 -8.17 18.67
C LEU A 85 3.44 -7.78 17.46
N ASP A 86 2.99 -6.83 16.65
CA ASP A 86 3.72 -6.40 15.47
C ASP A 86 4.94 -5.55 15.83
N TYR A 87 4.87 -4.72 16.88
CA TYR A 87 6.05 -4.03 17.42
C TYR A 87 7.12 -5.00 17.95
N ALA A 88 6.70 -6.09 18.63
CA ALA A 88 7.64 -7.12 19.05
C ALA A 88 8.30 -7.79 17.84
N ASN A 89 7.53 -8.08 16.79
CA ASN A 89 8.04 -8.61 15.53
C ASN A 89 9.02 -7.63 14.85
N PHE A 90 8.74 -6.33 14.84
CA PHE A 90 9.65 -5.30 14.29
C PHE A 90 11.01 -5.26 14.98
N LYS A 91 11.06 -5.37 16.31
CA LYS A 91 12.32 -5.43 17.04
C LYS A 91 13.19 -6.60 16.60
N GLU A 92 12.58 -7.78 16.39
CA GLU A 92 13.29 -8.94 15.89
C GLU A 92 13.77 -8.75 14.45
N VAL A 93 12.93 -8.21 13.56
CA VAL A 93 13.29 -7.89 12.17
C VAL A 93 14.46 -6.92 12.13
N TYR A 94 14.42 -5.87 12.95
CA TYR A 94 15.49 -4.88 13.02
C TYR A 94 16.84 -5.49 13.44
N CYS A 95 16.83 -6.40 14.42
CA CYS A 95 18.03 -7.16 14.80
C CYS A 95 18.55 -8.02 13.65
N LEU A 96 17.67 -8.75 12.96
CA LEU A 96 18.05 -9.60 11.83
C LEU A 96 18.62 -8.78 10.67
N VAL A 97 18.04 -7.64 10.35
CA VAL A 97 18.52 -6.71 9.32
C VAL A 97 19.93 -6.20 9.65
N ASN A 98 20.18 -5.81 10.89
CA ASN A 98 21.51 -5.35 11.32
C ASN A 98 22.56 -6.46 11.25
N LEU A 99 22.21 -7.67 11.67
CA LEU A 99 23.08 -8.86 11.54
C LEU A 99 23.37 -9.16 10.06
N MET A 100 22.37 -9.10 9.20
CA MET A 100 22.57 -9.32 7.76
C MET A 100 23.48 -8.25 7.13
N LYS A 101 23.32 -6.99 7.50
CA LYS A 101 24.22 -5.89 7.06
C LYS A 101 25.67 -6.14 7.51
N SER A 102 25.88 -6.68 8.72
CA SER A 102 27.22 -7.06 9.20
C SER A 102 27.80 -8.22 8.41
N SER A 103 27.03 -9.29 8.17
CA SER A 103 27.45 -10.43 7.35
C SER A 103 27.83 -10.02 5.92
N ILE A 104 27.08 -9.10 5.32
CA ILE A 104 27.42 -8.53 3.98
C ILE A 104 28.78 -7.81 4.01
N LYS A 105 29.05 -6.99 5.04
CA LYS A 105 30.34 -6.27 5.19
C LYS A 105 31.51 -7.23 5.38
N GLU A 106 31.28 -8.37 6.02
CA GLU A 106 32.27 -9.43 6.26
C GLU A 106 32.39 -10.41 5.09
N ASN A 107 31.64 -10.20 4.00
CA ASN A 107 31.54 -11.10 2.85
C ASN A 107 31.07 -12.52 3.21
N ASP A 108 30.28 -12.66 4.30
CA ASP A 108 29.70 -13.93 4.72
C ASP A 108 28.35 -14.17 4.04
N PHE A 109 28.41 -14.75 2.84
CA PHE A 109 27.24 -15.12 2.05
C PHE A 109 26.32 -16.08 2.78
N GLN A 110 26.87 -17.08 3.50
CA GLN A 110 26.08 -18.12 4.10
C GLN A 110 25.20 -17.56 5.24
N SER A 111 25.80 -16.80 6.15
CA SER A 111 25.05 -16.14 7.23
C SER A 111 24.04 -15.15 6.70
N ALA A 112 24.41 -14.32 5.74
CA ALA A 112 23.51 -13.35 5.12
C ALA A 112 22.30 -14.03 4.46
N SER A 113 22.49 -15.17 3.77
CA SER A 113 21.42 -15.96 3.15
C SER A 113 20.46 -16.56 4.18
N VAL A 114 20.97 -17.05 5.31
CA VAL A 114 20.15 -17.57 6.41
C VAL A 114 19.33 -16.45 7.04
N LEU A 115 19.95 -15.31 7.32
CA LEU A 115 19.29 -14.15 7.91
C LEU A 115 18.19 -13.60 6.99
N LEU A 116 18.43 -13.55 5.68
CA LEU A 116 17.39 -13.15 4.70
C LEU A 116 16.14 -14.03 4.80
N LYS A 117 16.30 -15.36 4.95
CA LYS A 117 15.17 -16.29 5.13
C LYS A 117 14.39 -16.01 6.41
N PHE A 118 15.08 -15.73 7.52
CA PHE A 118 14.41 -15.36 8.77
C PHE A 118 13.70 -14.01 8.68
N ILE A 119 14.30 -13.01 8.05
CA ILE A 119 13.64 -11.73 7.77
C ILE A 119 12.37 -11.97 6.96
N GLY A 120 12.41 -12.78 5.90
CA GLY A 120 11.23 -13.13 5.11
C GLY A 120 10.11 -13.74 5.95
N GLN A 121 10.42 -14.71 6.81
CA GLN A 121 9.42 -15.34 7.69
C GLN A 121 8.77 -14.33 8.66
N LYS A 122 9.54 -13.39 9.19
CA LYS A 122 9.01 -12.33 10.06
C LYS A 122 8.16 -11.32 9.30
N MET A 123 8.53 -10.99 8.06
CA MET A 123 7.75 -10.12 7.20
C MET A 123 6.46 -10.78 6.69
N GLU A 124 6.41 -12.10 6.57
CA GLU A 124 5.15 -12.84 6.37
C GLU A 124 4.19 -12.61 7.55
N LEU A 125 4.68 -12.73 8.79
CA LEU A 125 3.86 -12.50 9.98
C LEU A 125 3.38 -11.05 10.06
N HIS A 126 4.25 -10.08 9.77
CA HIS A 126 3.89 -8.68 9.63
C HIS A 126 2.77 -8.47 8.59
N GLY A 127 2.83 -9.12 7.43
CA GLY A 127 1.81 -9.02 6.39
C GLY A 127 0.41 -9.42 6.86
N ALA A 128 0.31 -10.41 7.76
CA ALA A 128 -0.95 -10.79 8.39
C ALA A 128 -1.42 -9.75 9.41
N TYR A 129 -0.54 -9.29 10.32
CA TYR A 129 -0.85 -8.23 11.29
C TYR A 129 -1.26 -6.94 10.59
N PHE A 130 -0.54 -6.54 9.56
CA PHE A 130 -0.86 -5.36 8.75
C PHE A 130 -2.29 -5.42 8.20
N ARG A 131 -2.71 -6.57 7.66
CA ARG A 131 -4.08 -6.73 7.15
C ARG A 131 -5.13 -6.57 8.25
N ILE A 132 -4.90 -7.18 9.41
CA ILE A 132 -5.81 -7.09 10.56
C ILE A 132 -5.88 -5.65 11.06
N LEU A 133 -4.74 -5.02 11.31
CA LEU A 133 -4.65 -3.68 11.88
C LEU A 133 -5.27 -2.61 10.97
N VAL A 134 -5.03 -2.70 9.66
CA VAL A 134 -5.65 -1.79 8.68
C VAL A 134 -7.17 -1.94 8.70
N SER A 135 -7.70 -3.17 8.75
CA SER A 135 -9.15 -3.38 8.81
C SER A 135 -9.76 -2.88 10.12
N LEU A 136 -9.13 -3.17 11.26
CA LEU A 136 -9.60 -2.68 12.57
C LEU A 136 -9.61 -1.14 12.63
N GLY A 137 -8.54 -0.49 12.17
CA GLY A 137 -8.48 0.97 12.09
C GLY A 137 -9.60 1.57 11.24
N MET A 138 -9.89 0.96 10.08
CA MET A 138 -11.02 1.38 9.23
C MET A 138 -12.36 1.24 9.95
N MET A 139 -12.60 0.11 10.62
CA MET A 139 -13.87 -0.13 11.32
C MET A 139 -14.06 0.83 12.50
N MET A 140 -13.01 1.15 13.25
CA MET A 140 -13.08 2.14 14.34
C MET A 140 -13.47 3.53 13.82
N MET A 141 -12.90 3.94 12.69
CA MET A 141 -13.24 5.21 12.05
C MET A 141 -14.68 5.25 11.52
N ASP A 142 -15.15 4.14 10.93
CA ASP A 142 -16.51 4.05 10.38
C ASP A 142 -17.57 3.97 11.48
N LEU A 143 -17.26 3.37 12.65
CA LEU A 143 -18.19 3.26 13.77
C LEU A 143 -18.33 4.57 14.55
N ASN A 144 -17.28 5.00 15.20
CA ASN A 144 -17.23 6.22 16.00
C ASN A 144 -15.78 6.55 16.38
N PRO A 145 -15.12 7.48 15.68
CA PRO A 145 -13.73 7.83 15.94
C PRO A 145 -13.50 8.41 17.35
N ASP A 146 -14.46 9.11 17.90
CA ASP A 146 -14.33 9.70 19.24
C ASP A 146 -14.33 8.62 20.34
N LYS A 147 -15.09 7.53 20.15
CA LYS A 147 -15.10 6.39 21.06
C LYS A 147 -13.77 5.65 21.09
N PHE A 148 -13.06 5.61 19.97
CA PHE A 148 -11.81 4.87 19.77
C PHE A 148 -10.59 5.79 19.67
N LYS A 149 -10.64 6.98 20.25
CA LYS A 149 -9.62 8.02 20.08
C LYS A 149 -8.21 7.55 20.47
N GLU A 150 -8.07 6.82 21.58
CA GLU A 150 -6.76 6.33 22.04
C GLU A 150 -6.27 5.16 21.19
N GLU A 151 -7.14 4.23 20.84
CA GLU A 151 -6.84 3.10 19.96
C GLU A 151 -6.42 3.57 18.56
N LEU A 152 -7.10 4.58 18.03
CA LEU A 152 -6.76 5.20 16.74
C LEU A 152 -5.41 5.94 16.82
N ARG A 153 -5.11 6.63 17.91
CA ARG A 153 -3.81 7.27 18.12
C ARG A 153 -2.67 6.24 18.08
N LEU A 154 -2.81 5.14 18.80
CA LEU A 154 -1.81 4.06 18.82
C LEU A 154 -1.71 3.34 17.46
N HIS A 155 -2.84 3.17 16.76
CA HIS A 155 -2.83 2.67 15.39
C HIS A 155 -2.08 3.60 14.43
N ASP A 156 -2.27 4.91 14.55
CA ASP A 156 -1.60 5.91 13.73
C ASP A 156 -0.09 5.96 14.04
N GLU A 157 0.31 5.86 15.32
CA GLU A 157 1.72 5.72 15.72
C GLU A 157 2.36 4.45 15.14
N TRP A 158 1.67 3.30 15.24
CA TRP A 158 2.11 2.07 14.60
C TRP A 158 2.25 2.26 13.08
N ARG A 159 1.27 2.87 12.43
CA ARG A 159 1.26 3.11 10.98
C ARG A 159 2.45 3.96 10.51
N ASN A 160 2.87 4.91 11.34
CA ASN A 160 4.02 5.79 11.06
C ASN A 160 5.38 5.15 11.39
N SER A 161 5.39 4.02 12.10
CA SER A 161 6.61 3.30 12.52
C SER A 161 6.92 2.06 11.67
N LEU A 162 6.24 1.88 10.52
CA LEU A 162 6.44 0.73 9.64
C LEU A 162 7.89 0.67 9.10
N ILE A 163 8.43 -0.53 9.07
CA ILE A 163 9.84 -0.81 8.75
C ILE A 163 10.06 -1.39 7.34
N GLU A 164 9.00 -1.43 6.52
CA GLU A 164 9.07 -2.04 5.19
C GLU A 164 10.19 -1.46 4.32
N ASP A 165 10.37 -0.13 4.36
CA ASP A 165 11.42 0.55 3.59
C ASP A 165 12.83 0.15 4.03
N ASP A 166 13.05 -0.06 5.33
CA ASP A 166 14.35 -0.49 5.86
C ASP A 166 14.66 -1.95 5.51
N VAL A 167 13.63 -2.80 5.53
CA VAL A 167 13.73 -4.19 5.10
C VAL A 167 13.98 -4.28 3.61
N GLU A 168 13.27 -3.50 2.79
CA GLU A 168 13.46 -3.44 1.34
C GLU A 168 14.89 -3.03 0.98
N LYS A 169 15.41 -1.96 1.59
CA LYS A 169 16.80 -1.52 1.40
C LYS A 169 17.81 -2.59 1.82
N ALA A 170 17.53 -3.33 2.89
CA ALA A 170 18.40 -4.41 3.32
C ALA A 170 18.39 -5.60 2.35
N ILE A 171 17.22 -5.97 1.84
CA ILE A 171 17.08 -7.00 0.78
C ILE A 171 17.79 -6.52 -0.49
N GLN A 172 17.62 -5.26 -0.88
CA GLN A 172 18.30 -4.69 -2.04
C GLN A 172 19.81 -4.75 -1.88
N SER A 173 20.37 -4.35 -0.74
CA SER A 173 21.81 -4.44 -0.46
C SER A 173 22.33 -5.89 -0.53
N TYR A 174 21.52 -6.85 -0.09
CA TYR A 174 21.85 -8.26 -0.21
C TYR A 174 21.83 -8.73 -1.68
N ILE A 175 20.84 -8.31 -2.46
CA ILE A 175 20.73 -8.60 -3.89
C ILE A 175 21.98 -8.09 -4.62
N GLU A 176 22.39 -6.84 -4.36
CA GLU A 176 23.57 -6.22 -4.95
C GLU A 176 24.86 -6.96 -4.56
N PHE A 177 24.92 -7.49 -3.35
CA PHE A 177 26.04 -8.31 -2.89
C PHE A 177 26.14 -9.66 -3.62
N ILE A 178 25.00 -10.29 -3.95
CA ILE A 178 24.94 -11.62 -4.59
C ILE A 178 24.95 -11.55 -6.12
N PHE A 179 24.22 -10.60 -6.68
CA PHE A 179 23.96 -10.47 -8.11
C PHE A 179 24.55 -9.15 -8.62
N ASN A 180 25.87 -9.00 -8.50
CA ASN A 180 26.59 -7.78 -8.84
C ASN A 180 26.49 -7.37 -10.33
N ASP A 181 26.07 -8.28 -11.20
CA ASP A 181 25.87 -8.10 -12.65
C ASP A 181 24.40 -7.94 -13.07
N LEU A 182 23.46 -7.94 -12.10
CA LEU A 182 22.03 -7.75 -12.32
C LEU A 182 21.52 -6.48 -11.63
N ASN A 183 20.50 -5.86 -12.21
CA ASN A 183 19.84 -4.71 -11.60
C ASN A 183 19.00 -5.16 -10.41
N SER A 184 19.30 -4.64 -9.22
CA SER A 184 18.58 -5.00 -7.98
C SER A 184 17.11 -4.57 -8.00
N GLU A 185 16.78 -3.45 -8.64
CA GLU A 185 15.39 -2.99 -8.79
C GLU A 185 14.58 -3.94 -9.68
N ASP A 186 15.18 -4.46 -10.76
CA ASP A 186 14.53 -5.46 -11.60
C ASP A 186 14.26 -6.75 -10.82
N ILE A 187 15.20 -7.20 -9.99
CA ILE A 187 15.02 -8.38 -9.15
C ILE A 187 13.85 -8.15 -8.18
N LEU A 188 13.83 -7.02 -7.48
CA LEU A 188 12.75 -6.67 -6.55
C LEU A 188 11.39 -6.59 -7.25
N LYS A 189 11.37 -6.06 -8.47
CA LYS A 189 10.14 -5.84 -9.23
C LYS A 189 9.56 -7.11 -9.83
N TYR A 190 10.41 -8.02 -10.29
CA TYR A 190 9.98 -9.14 -11.12
C TYR A 190 10.04 -10.51 -10.45
N LEU A 191 10.72 -10.68 -9.32
CA LEU A 191 10.75 -11.94 -8.58
C LEU A 191 9.83 -11.89 -7.35
N THR A 192 9.23 -13.03 -7.01
CA THR A 192 8.71 -13.23 -5.66
C THR A 192 9.86 -13.48 -4.69
N PHE A 193 9.63 -13.27 -3.40
CA PHE A 193 10.65 -13.56 -2.38
C PHE A 193 11.14 -15.00 -2.43
N TYR A 194 10.25 -15.97 -2.63
CA TYR A 194 10.62 -17.38 -2.68
C TYR A 194 11.41 -17.75 -3.93
N GLU A 195 11.10 -17.15 -5.07
CA GLU A 195 11.91 -17.33 -6.29
C GLU A 195 13.31 -16.73 -6.10
N LEU A 196 13.42 -15.58 -5.43
CA LEU A 196 14.72 -15.02 -5.07
C LEU A 196 15.51 -16.01 -4.22
N ILE A 197 14.91 -16.54 -3.14
CA ILE A 197 15.57 -17.51 -2.25
C ILE A 197 15.99 -18.80 -2.98
N GLN A 198 15.16 -19.29 -3.90
CA GLN A 198 15.44 -20.52 -4.65
C GLN A 198 16.56 -20.34 -5.68
N ASN A 199 16.79 -19.11 -6.14
CA ASN A 199 17.72 -18.80 -7.22
C ASN A 199 18.97 -18.04 -6.77
N LEU A 200 19.29 -17.96 -5.48
CA LEU A 200 20.47 -17.26 -4.96
C LEU A 200 21.80 -17.71 -5.61
N ASN A 201 21.88 -18.97 -6.02
CA ASN A 201 23.05 -19.56 -6.69
C ASN A 201 22.85 -19.74 -8.20
N ASN A 202 21.82 -19.14 -8.79
CA ASN A 202 21.50 -19.31 -10.21
C ASN A 202 21.13 -17.98 -10.88
N PRO A 203 22.12 -17.09 -11.11
CA PRO A 203 21.89 -15.78 -11.73
C PRO A 203 21.36 -15.88 -13.16
N GLY A 204 21.66 -16.98 -13.88
CA GLY A 204 21.13 -17.21 -15.23
C GLY A 204 19.60 -17.37 -15.22
N ASN A 205 19.06 -18.14 -14.30
CA ASN A 205 17.62 -18.31 -14.14
C ASN A 205 16.93 -17.02 -13.66
N VAL A 206 17.58 -16.25 -12.77
CA VAL A 206 17.08 -14.93 -12.36
C VAL A 206 16.92 -14.02 -13.57
N ARG A 207 17.93 -13.97 -14.45
CA ARG A 207 17.88 -13.17 -15.69
C ARG A 207 16.74 -13.62 -16.61
N GLU A 208 16.56 -14.91 -16.80
CA GLU A 208 15.48 -15.47 -17.63
C GLU A 208 14.10 -15.09 -17.09
N ILE A 209 13.88 -15.19 -15.79
CA ILE A 209 12.64 -14.78 -15.13
C ILE A 209 12.36 -13.28 -15.37
N ILE A 210 13.36 -12.43 -15.19
CA ILE A 210 13.25 -10.98 -15.40
C ILE A 210 12.86 -10.68 -16.85
N GLU A 211 13.59 -11.24 -17.83
CA GLU A 211 13.32 -10.98 -19.24
C GLU A 211 11.96 -11.50 -19.70
N THR A 212 11.51 -12.61 -19.15
CA THR A 212 10.15 -13.12 -19.39
C THR A 212 9.09 -12.17 -18.83
N ARG A 213 9.26 -11.71 -17.59
CA ARG A 213 8.28 -10.87 -16.89
C ARG A 213 8.29 -9.40 -17.30
N LYS A 214 9.36 -8.91 -17.89
CA LYS A 214 9.36 -7.61 -18.58
C LYS A 214 8.33 -7.54 -19.71
N LYS A 215 7.97 -8.67 -20.29
CA LYS A 215 6.89 -8.78 -21.30
C LYS A 215 5.49 -8.75 -20.69
N GLY A 216 5.36 -8.92 -19.39
CA GLY A 216 4.15 -8.89 -18.60
C GLY A 216 4.02 -10.08 -17.65
N PHE A 217 3.36 -9.86 -16.53
CA PHE A 217 3.05 -10.91 -15.56
C PHE A 217 1.83 -10.53 -14.72
N ILE A 218 1.18 -11.53 -14.13
CA ILE A 218 0.14 -11.37 -13.13
C ILE A 218 0.54 -12.17 -11.90
N PHE A 219 0.62 -11.53 -10.74
CA PHE A 219 0.67 -12.25 -9.47
C PHE A 219 -0.76 -12.42 -8.94
N TYR A 220 -1.10 -13.64 -8.58
CA TYR A 220 -2.41 -13.97 -8.03
C TYR A 220 -2.27 -14.63 -6.66
N SER A 221 -3.04 -14.16 -5.69
CA SER A 221 -3.19 -14.76 -4.37
C SER A 221 -4.67 -15.05 -4.12
N GLY A 222 -5.08 -16.30 -4.27
CA GLY A 222 -6.44 -16.78 -4.04
C GLY A 222 -6.45 -18.22 -3.54
N GLU A 223 -7.63 -18.76 -3.28
CA GLU A 223 -7.76 -20.12 -2.73
C GLU A 223 -7.25 -21.20 -3.68
N ASP A 224 -7.56 -21.06 -4.97
CA ASP A 224 -7.29 -22.03 -6.03
C ASP A 224 -5.87 -21.94 -6.60
N PHE A 225 -5.23 -20.79 -6.49
CA PHE A 225 -3.89 -20.56 -7.00
C PHE A 225 -3.17 -19.48 -6.20
N PHE A 226 -1.85 -19.67 -6.05
CA PHE A 226 -0.96 -18.67 -5.47
C PHE A 226 0.34 -18.65 -6.27
N GLY A 227 0.72 -17.48 -6.81
CA GLY A 227 1.96 -17.34 -7.57
C GLY A 227 1.84 -16.41 -8.77
N VAL A 228 2.83 -16.51 -9.66
CA VAL A 228 2.93 -15.70 -10.87
C VAL A 228 2.48 -16.45 -12.10
N LYS A 229 1.78 -15.76 -13.00
CA LYS A 229 1.50 -16.20 -14.37
C LYS A 229 2.04 -15.15 -15.32
N ASP A 230 2.88 -15.58 -16.26
CA ASP A 230 3.62 -14.73 -17.20
C ASP A 230 3.41 -15.15 -18.68
N LYS A 231 2.43 -16.02 -18.95
CA LYS A 231 2.02 -16.34 -20.32
C LYS A 231 1.38 -15.13 -20.99
N GLU A 232 1.91 -14.72 -22.11
CA GLU A 232 1.58 -13.48 -22.81
C GLU A 232 0.07 -13.33 -23.10
N ASP A 233 -0.58 -14.38 -23.60
CA ASP A 233 -2.02 -14.34 -23.91
C ASP A 233 -2.86 -14.09 -22.64
N PHE A 234 -2.52 -14.74 -21.53
CA PHE A 234 -3.21 -14.57 -20.26
C PHE A 234 -3.00 -13.15 -19.70
N VAL A 235 -1.76 -12.63 -19.78
CA VAL A 235 -1.45 -11.27 -19.33
C VAL A 235 -2.25 -10.25 -20.12
N ARG A 236 -2.26 -10.35 -21.46
CA ARG A 236 -3.04 -9.46 -22.33
C ARG A 236 -4.56 -9.51 -22.06
N GLU A 237 -5.09 -10.71 -21.81
CA GLU A 237 -6.51 -10.89 -21.45
C GLU A 237 -6.83 -10.15 -20.15
N MET A 238 -5.98 -10.30 -19.12
CA MET A 238 -6.16 -9.63 -17.83
C MET A 238 -6.01 -8.12 -17.92
N GLU A 239 -5.01 -7.63 -18.64
CA GLU A 239 -4.81 -6.20 -18.89
C GLU A 239 -6.04 -5.58 -19.56
N LYS A 240 -6.57 -6.23 -20.60
CA LYS A 240 -7.78 -5.79 -21.29
C LYS A 240 -8.98 -5.78 -20.33
N TYR A 241 -9.21 -6.85 -19.60
CA TYR A 241 -10.31 -6.96 -18.64
C TYR A 241 -10.27 -5.83 -17.59
N PHE A 242 -9.12 -5.60 -16.95
CA PHE A 242 -9.01 -4.55 -15.94
C PHE A 242 -8.99 -3.14 -16.53
N SER A 243 -8.46 -2.94 -17.74
CA SER A 243 -8.55 -1.64 -18.40
C SER A 243 -9.99 -1.26 -18.75
N GLU A 244 -10.84 -2.24 -19.03
CA GLU A 244 -12.27 -2.02 -19.25
C GLU A 244 -13.02 -1.72 -17.94
N LEU A 245 -12.66 -2.40 -16.83
CA LEU A 245 -13.21 -2.14 -15.50
C LEU A 245 -12.76 -0.78 -14.94
N ASP A 246 -11.55 -0.36 -15.24
CA ASP A 246 -10.95 0.89 -14.74
C ASP A 246 -11.26 2.09 -15.67
N LYS A 247 -12.16 1.95 -16.64
CA LYS A 247 -12.67 3.09 -17.42
C LYS A 247 -13.38 4.03 -16.48
N ILE A 248 -12.66 5.07 -16.05
CA ILE A 248 -13.20 6.15 -15.23
C ILE A 248 -13.66 7.26 -16.19
N GLU A 249 -14.93 7.62 -16.12
CA GLU A 249 -15.41 8.83 -16.81
C GLU A 249 -14.80 10.04 -16.10
N PHE A 250 -14.01 10.81 -16.83
CA PHE A 250 -13.46 12.06 -16.32
C PHE A 250 -14.55 13.12 -16.31
N SER A 251 -14.87 13.65 -15.13
CA SER A 251 -15.80 14.73 -14.92
C SER A 251 -15.09 15.87 -14.19
N ASP A 252 -15.49 17.11 -14.49
CA ASP A 252 -15.05 18.28 -13.72
C ASP A 252 -15.61 18.30 -12.28
N GLU A 253 -16.52 17.39 -11.98
CA GLU A 253 -17.08 17.15 -10.65
C GLU A 253 -16.86 15.68 -10.25
N PHE A 254 -16.28 15.45 -9.10
CA PHE A 254 -16.00 14.11 -8.56
C PHE A 254 -16.10 14.10 -7.03
N VAL A 255 -16.11 12.90 -6.45
CA VAL A 255 -16.25 12.71 -5.02
C VAL A 255 -15.10 11.88 -4.45
N GLY A 256 -14.84 12.07 -3.16
CA GLY A 256 -13.93 11.25 -2.37
C GLY A 256 -14.44 11.12 -0.94
N ARG A 257 -13.67 10.45 -0.10
CA ARG A 257 -13.98 10.27 1.31
C ARG A 257 -13.42 11.44 2.13
N VAL A 258 -14.29 12.09 2.90
CA VAL A 258 -13.90 13.14 3.84
C VAL A 258 -13.20 12.51 5.04
N THR A 259 -12.03 13.01 5.41
CA THR A 259 -11.25 12.53 6.55
C THR A 259 -11.10 13.56 7.66
N TYR A 260 -11.15 14.82 7.29
CA TYR A 260 -11.30 15.95 8.19
C TYR A 260 -12.14 17.02 7.45
N ALA A 261 -13.24 17.44 8.06
CA ALA A 261 -14.20 18.34 7.43
C ALA A 261 -13.92 19.81 7.79
N SER A 262 -14.37 20.71 6.89
CA SER A 262 -14.64 22.12 7.19
C SER A 262 -16.15 22.32 7.16
N ASP A 263 -16.66 23.19 8.02
CA ASP A 263 -18.07 23.60 7.99
C ASP A 263 -18.39 24.52 6.80
N GLU A 264 -17.35 25.12 6.19
CA GLU A 264 -17.45 26.04 5.05
C GLU A 264 -17.06 25.34 3.75
N VAL A 265 -17.64 25.81 2.65
CA VAL A 265 -17.21 25.48 1.30
C VAL A 265 -15.84 26.14 1.07
N ILE A 266 -14.87 25.36 0.64
CA ILE A 266 -13.51 25.85 0.38
C ILE A 266 -13.31 26.05 -1.12
N ASN A 267 -12.96 27.27 -1.50
CA ASN A 267 -12.49 27.61 -2.85
C ASN A 267 -10.98 27.88 -2.83
N GLY A 268 -10.26 27.37 -3.82
CA GLY A 268 -8.84 27.62 -3.89
C GLY A 268 -8.18 27.14 -5.18
N GLU A 269 -6.97 27.64 -5.36
CA GLU A 269 -6.11 27.27 -6.47
C GLU A 269 -5.40 25.94 -6.18
N VAL A 270 -5.39 25.06 -7.15
CA VAL A 270 -4.76 23.75 -7.11
C VAL A 270 -3.24 23.86 -7.24
N VAL A 271 -2.54 23.19 -6.34
CA VAL A 271 -1.15 22.77 -6.53
C VAL A 271 -1.11 21.26 -6.65
N LEU A 272 -0.67 20.76 -7.81
CA LEU A 272 -0.60 19.34 -8.12
C LEU A 272 0.83 18.82 -7.89
N VAL A 273 0.96 17.79 -7.05
CA VAL A 273 2.23 17.14 -6.70
C VAL A 273 2.09 15.65 -6.94
N LYS A 274 2.73 15.13 -7.98
CA LYS A 274 2.66 13.71 -8.35
C LYS A 274 3.77 12.86 -7.74
N SER A 275 4.89 13.47 -7.38
CA SER A 275 6.02 12.78 -6.77
C SER A 275 6.71 13.65 -5.71
N LYS A 276 7.54 13.02 -4.85
CA LYS A 276 8.29 13.76 -3.81
C LYS A 276 9.31 14.75 -4.39
N GLU A 277 9.78 14.52 -5.59
CA GLU A 277 10.73 15.38 -6.31
C GLU A 277 10.09 16.70 -6.77
N GLU A 278 8.75 16.73 -6.88
CA GLU A 278 7.97 17.90 -7.23
C GLU A 278 7.63 18.78 -6.01
N LEU A 279 7.89 18.31 -4.80
CA LEU A 279 7.70 19.08 -3.56
C LEU A 279 8.66 20.27 -3.54
N LYS A 280 8.18 21.47 -3.82
CA LYS A 280 8.98 22.71 -3.89
C LYS A 280 8.14 23.93 -3.50
N GLY A 281 8.77 24.86 -2.80
CA GLY A 281 8.18 26.18 -2.52
C GLY A 281 7.17 26.19 -1.37
N ASN A 282 6.24 27.14 -1.44
CA ASN A 282 5.20 27.37 -0.43
C ASN A 282 3.82 27.07 -1.02
N TYR A 283 3.01 26.30 -0.32
CA TYR A 283 1.64 25.94 -0.72
C TYR A 283 0.58 26.68 0.11
N GLU A 284 0.97 27.71 0.84
CA GLU A 284 0.06 28.54 1.63
C GLU A 284 -1.10 29.09 0.79
N GLY A 285 -2.31 28.96 1.31
CA GLY A 285 -3.54 29.41 0.64
C GLY A 285 -4.01 28.54 -0.53
N LYS A 286 -3.30 27.45 -0.85
CA LYS A 286 -3.61 26.55 -1.98
C LYS A 286 -4.27 25.25 -1.54
N ILE A 287 -4.83 24.54 -2.50
CA ILE A 287 -5.38 23.21 -2.36
C ILE A 287 -4.34 22.23 -2.90
N LEU A 288 -3.78 21.39 -2.01
CA LEU A 288 -2.79 20.38 -2.36
C LEU A 288 -3.49 19.16 -2.97
N VAL A 289 -3.16 18.83 -4.21
CA VAL A 289 -3.66 17.65 -4.91
C VAL A 289 -2.49 16.69 -5.17
N ALA A 290 -2.62 15.44 -4.74
CA ALA A 290 -1.58 14.44 -4.91
C ALA A 290 -2.17 13.05 -5.21
N ILE A 291 -1.35 12.14 -5.73
CA ILE A 291 -1.74 10.74 -5.82
C ILE A 291 -1.96 10.19 -4.40
N GLN A 292 -0.99 10.39 -3.53
CA GLN A 292 -1.01 10.10 -2.09
C GLN A 292 -0.05 11.07 -1.38
N THR A 293 -0.15 11.21 -0.07
CA THR A 293 0.86 11.89 0.72
C THR A 293 1.80 10.90 1.41
N THR A 294 2.98 11.36 1.72
CA THR A 294 4.02 10.65 2.51
C THR A 294 4.58 11.62 3.56
N PRO A 295 5.39 11.17 4.54
CA PRO A 295 6.00 12.08 5.53
C PRO A 295 6.77 13.25 4.91
N HIS A 296 7.26 13.13 3.69
CA HIS A 296 7.94 14.23 2.96
C HIS A 296 7.03 15.43 2.68
N PHE A 297 5.71 15.28 2.71
CA PHE A 297 4.77 16.36 2.51
C PHE A 297 4.63 17.28 3.73
N VAL A 298 4.88 16.77 4.94
CA VAL A 298 4.65 17.47 6.21
C VAL A 298 5.28 18.89 6.26
N PRO A 299 6.53 19.11 5.82
CA PRO A 299 7.13 20.45 5.82
C PRO A 299 6.41 21.49 4.93
N TYR A 300 5.58 21.04 4.00
CA TYR A 300 4.89 21.87 3.00
C TYR A 300 3.41 22.13 3.34
N LEU A 301 2.91 21.62 4.47
CA LEU A 301 1.49 21.72 4.83
C LEU A 301 1.10 23.02 5.50
N ASN A 302 2.06 23.85 5.90
CA ASN A 302 1.75 25.10 6.59
C ASN A 302 0.91 26.04 5.69
N GLY A 303 -0.28 26.41 6.18
CA GLY A 303 -1.20 27.29 5.46
C GLY A 303 -1.91 26.67 4.25
N VAL A 304 -1.79 25.35 4.00
CA VAL A 304 -2.57 24.64 2.97
C VAL A 304 -4.05 24.69 3.34
N LYS A 305 -4.91 25.09 2.39
CA LYS A 305 -6.36 25.20 2.62
C LYS A 305 -7.09 23.87 2.70
N ALA A 306 -6.71 22.92 1.85
CA ALA A 306 -7.26 21.57 1.83
C ALA A 306 -6.30 20.59 1.16
N ILE A 307 -6.47 19.31 1.43
CA ILE A 307 -5.75 18.21 0.80
C ILE A 307 -6.74 17.33 0.02
N ILE A 308 -6.40 17.02 -1.23
CA ILE A 308 -7.15 16.09 -2.06
C ILE A 308 -6.18 14.99 -2.52
N THR A 309 -6.54 13.71 -2.35
CA THR A 309 -5.72 12.62 -2.87
C THR A 309 -6.54 11.63 -3.70
N ASP A 310 -5.90 11.10 -4.76
CA ASP A 310 -6.50 10.03 -5.56
C ASP A 310 -6.62 8.76 -4.76
N GLU A 311 -5.63 8.49 -3.96
CA GLU A 311 -5.51 7.28 -3.16
C GLU A 311 -5.66 7.56 -1.68
N GLY A 312 -5.97 6.50 -0.94
CA GLY A 312 -6.07 6.53 0.50
C GLY A 312 -7.50 6.34 0.99
N GLY A 313 -7.58 5.94 2.24
CA GLY A 313 -8.79 5.82 3.02
C GLY A 313 -8.65 6.60 4.32
N VAL A 314 -9.56 6.38 5.25
CA VAL A 314 -9.60 7.07 6.55
C VAL A 314 -8.37 6.83 7.44
N THR A 315 -7.60 5.79 7.16
CA THR A 315 -6.34 5.43 7.85
C THR A 315 -5.09 5.71 6.99
N SER A 316 -5.24 6.42 5.87
CA SER A 316 -4.08 6.80 5.04
C SER A 316 -3.24 7.90 5.70
N HIS A 317 -1.99 8.06 5.26
CA HIS A 317 -1.14 9.16 5.73
C HIS A 317 -1.81 10.52 5.52
N ALA A 318 -2.47 10.74 4.36
CA ALA A 318 -3.22 11.97 4.11
C ALA A 318 -4.33 12.19 5.16
N ALA A 319 -5.03 11.14 5.56
CA ALA A 319 -6.07 11.21 6.57
C ALA A 319 -5.50 11.50 7.97
N ILE A 320 -4.36 10.89 8.31
CA ILE A 320 -3.67 11.12 9.60
C ILE A 320 -3.24 12.58 9.71
N ILE A 321 -2.45 13.06 8.73
CA ILE A 321 -1.92 14.43 8.76
C ILE A 321 -3.04 15.49 8.68
N SER A 322 -4.15 15.20 7.97
CA SER A 322 -5.29 16.12 7.93
C SER A 322 -5.89 16.37 9.31
N ARG A 323 -6.01 15.32 10.13
CA ARG A 323 -6.49 15.43 11.51
C ARG A 323 -5.47 16.09 12.45
N GLU A 324 -4.20 15.72 12.33
CA GLU A 324 -3.11 16.28 13.16
C GLU A 324 -2.91 17.77 12.92
N PHE A 325 -2.88 18.19 11.65
CA PHE A 325 -2.68 19.60 11.28
C PHE A 325 -3.99 20.38 11.13
N LYS A 326 -5.15 19.74 11.36
CA LYS A 326 -6.49 20.33 11.19
C LYS A 326 -6.70 20.94 9.80
N ILE A 327 -6.21 20.26 8.77
CA ILE A 327 -6.36 20.66 7.37
C ILE A 327 -7.50 19.84 6.76
N PRO A 328 -8.58 20.45 6.26
CA PRO A 328 -9.67 19.74 5.60
C PRO A 328 -9.16 18.85 4.47
N ALA A 329 -9.66 17.61 4.38
CA ALA A 329 -9.16 16.68 3.39
C ALA A 329 -10.21 15.72 2.83
N ILE A 330 -10.08 15.48 1.52
CA ILE A 330 -10.82 14.47 0.76
C ILE A 330 -9.81 13.49 0.17
N VAL A 331 -9.99 12.21 0.44
CA VAL A 331 -9.09 11.14 -0.01
C VAL A 331 -9.84 10.11 -0.86
N GLY A 332 -9.12 9.34 -1.68
CA GLY A 332 -9.69 8.25 -2.46
C GLY A 332 -10.53 8.71 -3.65
N THR A 333 -10.23 9.87 -4.23
CA THR A 333 -10.97 10.40 -5.39
C THR A 333 -10.74 9.62 -6.68
N GLN A 334 -9.63 8.90 -6.79
CA GLN A 334 -9.17 8.08 -7.92
C GLN A 334 -8.82 8.86 -9.19
N ILE A 335 -9.28 10.11 -9.33
CA ILE A 335 -9.19 10.88 -10.57
C ILE A 335 -8.68 12.32 -10.40
N ALA A 336 -8.56 12.84 -9.19
CA ALA A 336 -8.23 14.25 -8.98
C ALA A 336 -6.94 14.66 -9.73
N THR A 337 -5.87 13.82 -9.66
CA THR A 337 -4.61 14.13 -10.35
C THR A 337 -4.67 13.98 -11.89
N LYS A 338 -5.73 13.39 -12.41
CA LYS A 338 -5.96 13.21 -13.84
C LYS A 338 -6.83 14.34 -14.43
N VAL A 339 -7.76 14.84 -13.61
CA VAL A 339 -8.71 15.89 -13.98
C VAL A 339 -8.11 17.29 -13.73
N LEU A 340 -7.45 17.47 -12.59
CA LEU A 340 -6.96 18.77 -12.14
C LEU A 340 -5.52 19.04 -12.61
N LYS A 341 -5.22 20.32 -12.81
CA LYS A 341 -3.90 20.83 -13.20
C LYS A 341 -3.47 21.94 -12.23
N ASN A 342 -2.18 22.23 -12.20
CA ASN A 342 -1.68 23.40 -11.48
C ASN A 342 -2.36 24.69 -11.95
N GLY A 343 -2.87 25.47 -11.00
CA GLY A 343 -3.55 26.74 -11.27
C GLY A 343 -5.06 26.62 -11.51
N ASP A 344 -5.62 25.41 -11.61
CA ASP A 344 -7.08 25.23 -11.64
C ASP A 344 -7.70 25.77 -10.35
N ILE A 345 -8.91 26.30 -10.43
CA ILE A 345 -9.70 26.71 -9.27
C ILE A 345 -10.76 25.66 -9.02
N VAL A 346 -10.81 25.16 -7.79
CA VAL A 346 -11.81 24.16 -7.37
C VAL A 346 -12.63 24.65 -6.20
N GLU A 347 -13.85 24.16 -6.13
CA GLU A 347 -14.78 24.26 -5.01
C GLU A 347 -14.88 22.90 -4.32
N ILE A 348 -14.77 22.87 -2.99
CA ILE A 348 -14.83 21.66 -2.18
C ILE A 348 -15.99 21.78 -1.18
N THR A 349 -16.90 20.79 -1.22
CA THR A 349 -18.00 20.64 -0.26
C THR A 349 -17.77 19.39 0.58
N PHE A 350 -17.51 19.57 1.87
CA PHE A 350 -17.15 18.45 2.76
C PHE A 350 -18.37 17.63 3.22
N LYS A 351 -19.57 18.17 3.13
CA LYS A 351 -20.80 17.46 3.53
C LYS A 351 -20.98 16.13 2.77
N ASP A 352 -20.63 16.13 1.50
CA ASP A 352 -20.78 14.99 0.57
C ASP A 352 -19.46 14.57 -0.09
N GLY A 353 -18.33 15.15 0.35
CA GLY A 353 -17.00 14.84 -0.18
C GLY A 353 -16.81 15.23 -1.64
N LYS A 354 -17.51 16.27 -2.10
CA LYS A 354 -17.53 16.69 -3.49
C LYS A 354 -16.43 17.71 -3.80
N VAL A 355 -15.77 17.52 -4.93
CA VAL A 355 -14.82 18.45 -5.54
C VAL A 355 -15.33 18.82 -6.92
N LYS A 356 -15.40 20.12 -7.21
CA LYS A 356 -15.84 20.64 -8.49
C LYS A 356 -14.82 21.63 -9.06
N LYS A 357 -14.35 21.39 -10.28
CA LYS A 357 -13.53 22.35 -11.01
C LYS A 357 -14.40 23.52 -11.48
N ILE A 358 -13.99 24.74 -11.14
CA ILE A 358 -14.71 25.97 -11.51
C ILE A 358 -14.04 26.67 -12.69
N LYS A 359 -12.69 26.63 -12.74
CA LYS A 359 -11.88 27.27 -13.75
C LYS A 359 -10.58 26.55 -14.01
#